data_a1ba153e44fdb4fefa971d9a2725698d
#
_entry.id   a1ba153e44fdb4fefa971d9a2725698d
#
_cell.length_a   1.000
_cell.length_b   1.000
_cell.length_c   1.000
_cell.angle_alpha   90.00
_cell.angle_beta   90.00
_cell.angle_gamma   90.00
#
_symmetry.space_group_name_H-M   'P 1'
#
loop_
_entity.id
_entity.type
_entity.pdbx_description
1 polymer ?
#
loop_
_entity_poly.entity_id
_entity_poly.type
_entity_poly.pdbx_seq_one_letter_code
_entity_poly.pdbx_strand_id
1 'polypeptide(L)'
;MLGLGALGVAFGSGVQDRIDNVLASVNAKDPTGVTGLLPGGGGFRFYSVSNSIPHRGENDYRLTVGGLVDRPATYTLADLRALPQTRLVRDVQCVTGWRVPKTAFSGVLLSTLLDHAGVKDKGAALRFTCFDGVYTESLTMDQARRPDMLVALTMNDKPVSAAHGGPVRLYAAPMYFYKSAKWLSGIVVTPDVQPGYWEHYGYDVDGWVGKSNGRDDEPTS
;
A
#
# COMPACT_ATOMS: atom_id res chain seq x y z
N MET A 1 -10.13 -12.62 40.60
CA MET A 1 -10.05 -11.81 39.35
C MET A 1 -8.58 -11.51 39.10
N LEU A 2 -7.92 -12.30 38.28
CA LEU A 2 -6.52 -12.11 37.91
C LEU A 2 -6.48 -11.75 36.43
N GLY A 3 -5.93 -10.57 36.13
CA GLY A 3 -5.87 -9.99 34.81
C GLY A 3 -4.97 -10.72 33.85
N LEU A 4 -5.51 -11.09 32.70
CA LEU A 4 -4.79 -11.52 31.50
C LEU A 4 -4.33 -10.28 30.72
N GLY A 5 -3.39 -9.55 31.29
CA GLY A 5 -2.81 -8.41 30.64
C GLY A 5 -1.32 -8.36 30.88
N ALA A 6 -0.49 -8.98 30.07
CA ALA A 6 0.92 -8.70 29.84
C ALA A 6 1.69 -9.95 29.34
N LEU A 7 1.35 -10.48 28.16
CA LEU A 7 2.22 -11.41 27.44
C LEU A 7 2.50 -10.92 26.01
N GLY A 8 2.67 -9.59 25.85
CA GLY A 8 2.88 -8.93 24.57
C GLY A 8 4.27 -8.37 24.31
N VAL A 9 5.27 -8.69 25.11
CA VAL A 9 6.60 -8.07 24.93
C VAL A 9 7.67 -9.14 25.15
N ALA A 10 8.15 -9.77 24.10
CA ALA A 10 9.49 -10.32 23.91
C ALA A 10 9.61 -11.41 22.83
N PHE A 11 8.86 -11.35 21.75
CA PHE A 11 9.21 -12.16 20.58
C PHE A 11 9.86 -11.26 19.54
N GLY A 12 11.15 -11.54 19.24
CA GLY A 12 11.92 -10.75 18.30
C GLY A 12 11.24 -10.67 16.92
N SER A 13 11.49 -9.59 16.23
CA SER A 13 10.86 -9.18 14.96
C SER A 13 10.76 -10.28 13.89
N GLY A 14 11.70 -11.23 13.87
CA GLY A 14 11.66 -12.34 12.91
C GLY A 14 10.60 -13.40 13.19
N VAL A 15 10.11 -13.52 14.43
CA VAL A 15 8.99 -14.42 14.76
C VAL A 15 7.68 -13.79 14.36
N GLN A 16 7.53 -12.49 14.55
CA GLN A 16 6.33 -11.75 14.16
C GLN A 16 6.12 -11.77 12.65
N ASP A 17 7.20 -11.53 11.87
CA ASP A 17 7.15 -11.61 10.40
C ASP A 17 6.77 -13.03 9.91
N ARG A 18 7.21 -14.09 10.62
CA ARG A 18 6.84 -15.48 10.30
C ARG A 18 5.37 -15.77 10.62
N ILE A 19 4.88 -15.29 11.76
CA ILE A 19 3.47 -15.43 12.15
C ILE A 19 2.58 -14.68 11.17
N ASP A 20 2.94 -13.45 10.80
CA ASP A 20 2.17 -12.65 9.84
C ASP A 20 2.15 -13.31 8.45
N ASN A 21 3.26 -13.89 8.00
CA ASN A 21 3.30 -14.62 6.73
C ASN A 21 2.45 -15.92 6.76
N VAL A 22 2.44 -16.64 7.88
CA VAL A 22 1.61 -17.85 8.05
C VAL A 22 0.13 -17.48 8.10
N LEU A 23 -0.24 -16.50 8.91
CA LEU A 23 -1.64 -16.01 9.00
C LEU A 23 -2.10 -15.44 7.67
N ALA A 24 -1.26 -14.67 6.98
CA ALA A 24 -1.55 -14.15 5.66
C ALA A 24 -1.76 -15.28 4.63
N SER A 25 -0.99 -16.37 4.70
CA SER A 25 -1.16 -17.54 3.81
C SER A 25 -2.47 -18.26 4.05
N VAL A 26 -2.94 -18.35 5.30
CA VAL A 26 -4.23 -18.94 5.67
C VAL A 26 -5.36 -18.03 5.20
N ASN A 27 -5.26 -16.73 5.45
CA ASN A 27 -6.27 -15.73 5.04
C ASN A 27 -6.38 -15.63 3.51
N ALA A 28 -5.27 -15.77 2.78
CA ALA A 28 -5.28 -15.75 1.31
C ALA A 28 -6.09 -16.90 0.69
N LYS A 29 -6.29 -18.00 1.43
CA LYS A 29 -7.03 -19.19 0.99
C LYS A 29 -8.46 -19.27 1.53
N ASP A 30 -8.88 -18.28 2.30
CA ASP A 30 -10.22 -18.26 2.91
C ASP A 30 -11.22 -17.50 2.02
N PRO A 31 -12.08 -18.22 1.29
CA PRO A 31 -13.10 -17.60 0.44
C PRO A 31 -14.22 -16.93 1.24
N THR A 32 -14.29 -17.15 2.55
CA THR A 32 -15.33 -16.58 3.42
C THR A 32 -14.90 -15.26 4.05
N GLY A 33 -13.59 -14.93 4.03
CA GLY A 33 -13.05 -13.75 4.68
C GLY A 33 -13.08 -13.77 6.21
N VAL A 34 -13.55 -14.86 6.83
CA VAL A 34 -13.66 -14.97 8.30
C VAL A 34 -12.31 -14.95 8.97
N THR A 35 -11.28 -15.49 8.33
CA THR A 35 -9.90 -15.43 8.86
C THR A 35 -9.33 -14.01 8.85
N GLY A 36 -9.83 -13.11 8.00
CA GLY A 36 -9.52 -11.67 8.02
C GLY A 36 -10.00 -10.96 9.31
N LEU A 37 -10.83 -11.62 10.12
CA LEU A 37 -11.23 -11.14 11.44
C LEU A 37 -10.19 -11.44 12.52
N LEU A 38 -9.23 -12.35 12.27
CA LEU A 38 -8.15 -12.61 13.20
C LEU A 38 -7.17 -11.44 13.18
N PRO A 39 -6.85 -10.85 14.34
CA PRO A 39 -5.86 -9.79 14.40
C PRO A 39 -4.49 -10.33 13.98
N GLY A 40 -3.97 -9.82 12.89
CA GLY A 40 -2.56 -9.99 12.54
C GLY A 40 -1.66 -9.32 13.56
N GLY A 41 -0.37 -9.66 13.58
CA GLY A 41 0.60 -8.97 14.41
C GLY A 41 0.53 -7.45 14.18
N GLY A 42 0.43 -6.66 15.26
CA GLY A 42 0.35 -5.21 15.20
C GLY A 42 -1.00 -4.63 14.81
N GLY A 43 -2.09 -5.41 14.75
CA GLY A 43 -3.46 -4.92 14.48
C GLY A 43 -3.84 -4.85 13.00
N PHE A 44 -2.93 -5.14 12.09
CA PHE A 44 -3.23 -5.22 10.65
C PHE A 44 -4.05 -6.48 10.35
N ARG A 45 -5.02 -6.33 9.46
CA ARG A 45 -5.73 -7.47 8.86
C ARG A 45 -5.20 -7.69 7.45
N PHE A 46 -4.96 -8.95 7.11
CA PHE A 46 -4.47 -9.31 5.79
C PHE A 46 -5.62 -9.56 4.82
N TYR A 47 -5.54 -8.93 3.66
CA TYR A 47 -6.44 -9.19 2.54
C TYR A 47 -5.62 -9.41 1.26
N SER A 48 -5.96 -10.44 0.49
CA SER A 48 -5.43 -10.64 -0.86
C SER A 48 -6.56 -11.03 -1.80
N VAL A 49 -6.67 -10.32 -2.90
CA VAL A 49 -7.68 -10.60 -3.94
C VAL A 49 -7.21 -11.64 -4.95
N SER A 50 -5.91 -11.97 -4.94
CA SER A 50 -5.30 -12.98 -5.80
C SER A 50 -5.24 -14.38 -5.16
N ASN A 51 -5.79 -14.56 -3.95
CA ASN A 51 -5.72 -15.79 -3.17
C ASN A 51 -4.28 -16.31 -2.94
N SER A 52 -3.30 -15.43 -3.00
CA SER A 52 -1.88 -15.74 -2.83
C SER A 52 -1.13 -14.58 -2.18
N ILE A 53 0.08 -14.86 -1.70
CA ILE A 53 1.05 -13.83 -1.34
C ILE A 53 2.15 -13.90 -2.40
N PRO A 54 2.12 -13.02 -3.41
CA PRO A 54 3.17 -13.00 -4.41
C PRO A 54 4.49 -12.55 -3.78
N HIS A 55 5.58 -13.08 -4.28
CA HIS A 55 6.92 -12.75 -3.84
C HIS A 55 7.81 -12.39 -5.03
N ARG A 56 8.56 -11.31 -4.90
CA ARG A 56 9.67 -10.98 -5.80
C ARG A 56 10.92 -10.73 -4.98
N GLY A 57 12.01 -11.37 -5.38
CA GLY A 57 13.33 -11.14 -4.79
C GLY A 57 13.83 -9.71 -5.08
N GLU A 58 14.79 -9.27 -4.29
CA GLU A 58 15.38 -7.93 -4.44
C GLU A 58 15.96 -7.69 -5.85
N ASN A 59 16.61 -8.69 -6.42
CA ASN A 59 17.22 -8.62 -7.76
C ASN A 59 16.19 -8.67 -8.89
N ASP A 60 15.02 -9.27 -8.66
CA ASP A 60 13.98 -9.48 -9.67
C ASP A 60 12.94 -8.36 -9.66
N TYR A 61 12.90 -7.56 -8.60
CA TYR A 61 11.93 -6.49 -8.49
C TYR A 61 12.18 -5.37 -9.50
N ARG A 62 11.11 -4.96 -10.17
CA ARG A 62 11.09 -3.79 -11.07
C ARG A 62 9.80 -3.01 -10.87
N LEU A 63 9.95 -1.68 -10.80
CA LEU A 63 8.86 -0.72 -10.87
C LEU A 63 8.95 0.02 -12.20
N THR A 64 7.93 -0.07 -13.02
CA THR A 64 7.85 0.70 -14.27
C THR A 64 7.06 1.99 -14.05
N VAL A 65 7.54 3.09 -14.63
CA VAL A 65 6.81 4.36 -14.72
C VAL A 65 6.67 4.72 -16.18
N GLY A 66 5.44 4.91 -16.65
CA GLY A 66 5.18 5.13 -18.08
C GLY A 66 3.84 5.79 -18.36
N GLY A 67 3.30 5.58 -19.56
CA GLY A 67 2.09 6.26 -20.05
C GLY A 67 2.36 7.65 -20.60
N LEU A 68 1.58 8.65 -20.21
CA LEU A 68 1.71 10.04 -20.69
C LEU A 68 2.87 10.77 -19.97
N VAL A 69 4.10 10.31 -20.21
CA VAL A 69 5.35 10.87 -19.67
C VAL A 69 6.35 11.09 -20.80
N ASP A 70 7.32 11.98 -20.57
CA ASP A 70 8.42 12.25 -21.52
C ASP A 70 9.56 11.23 -21.41
N ARG A 71 9.81 10.74 -20.18
CA ARG A 71 10.94 9.85 -19.85
C ARG A 71 10.41 8.61 -19.11
N PRO A 72 9.86 7.61 -19.83
CA PRO A 72 9.51 6.33 -19.20
C PRO A 72 10.75 5.71 -18.54
N ALA A 73 10.58 5.10 -17.38
CA ALA A 73 11.67 4.54 -16.62
C ALA A 73 11.29 3.21 -15.96
N THR A 74 12.30 2.39 -15.70
CA THR A 74 12.20 1.17 -14.90
C THR A 74 13.20 1.26 -13.77
N TYR A 75 12.72 1.16 -12.54
CA TYR A 75 13.52 1.25 -11.32
C TYR A 75 13.72 -0.13 -10.70
N THR A 76 14.97 -0.44 -10.34
CA THR A 76 15.29 -1.53 -9.41
C THR A 76 15.00 -1.09 -7.98
N LEU A 77 15.05 -2.02 -7.04
CA LEU A 77 14.93 -1.68 -5.62
C LEU A 77 16.11 -0.80 -5.14
N ALA A 78 17.31 -1.01 -5.72
CA ALA A 78 18.50 -0.19 -5.45
C ALA A 78 18.31 1.25 -5.96
N ASP A 79 17.77 1.43 -7.15
CA ASP A 79 17.48 2.76 -7.70
C ASP A 79 16.49 3.52 -6.82
N LEU A 80 15.43 2.86 -6.37
CA LEU A 80 14.44 3.48 -5.48
C LEU A 80 15.04 3.88 -4.13
N ARG A 81 15.95 3.07 -3.57
CA ARG A 81 16.66 3.39 -2.32
C ARG A 81 17.64 4.55 -2.47
N ALA A 82 18.17 4.78 -3.67
CA ALA A 82 19.09 5.88 -3.95
C ALA A 82 18.39 7.24 -4.11
N LEU A 83 17.07 7.26 -4.34
CA LEU A 83 16.28 8.49 -4.42
C LEU A 83 16.06 9.10 -3.03
N PRO A 84 15.71 10.41 -2.95
CA PRO A 84 15.35 11.06 -1.69
C PRO A 84 14.24 10.28 -0.97
N GLN A 85 14.49 9.95 0.30
CA GLN A 85 13.56 9.19 1.14
C GLN A 85 12.76 10.11 2.05
N THR A 86 11.47 9.86 2.14
CA THR A 86 10.55 10.52 3.06
C THR A 86 10.00 9.51 4.05
N ARG A 87 9.91 9.88 5.33
CA ARG A 87 9.31 9.08 6.39
C ARG A 87 8.02 9.75 6.86
N LEU A 88 6.92 9.02 6.83
CA LEU A 88 5.62 9.44 7.35
C LEU A 88 5.23 8.52 8.51
N VAL A 89 4.75 9.10 9.59
CA VAL A 89 4.12 8.36 10.70
C VAL A 89 2.68 8.81 10.77
N ARG A 90 1.76 7.91 10.44
CA ARG A 90 0.32 8.17 10.39
C ARG A 90 -0.44 6.95 10.87
N ASP A 91 -1.67 7.17 11.29
CA ASP A 91 -2.60 6.08 11.48
C ASP A 91 -2.96 5.45 10.13
N VAL A 92 -3.12 4.15 10.09
CA VAL A 92 -3.66 3.43 8.93
C VAL A 92 -5.12 3.10 9.22
N GLN A 93 -6.02 3.58 8.38
CA GLN A 93 -7.46 3.34 8.49
C GLN A 93 -7.96 2.48 7.32
N CYS A 94 -8.62 1.38 7.65
CA CYS A 94 -9.32 0.57 6.65
C CYS A 94 -10.80 0.96 6.58
N VAL A 95 -11.37 0.94 5.38
CA VAL A 95 -12.81 1.17 5.17
C VAL A 95 -13.68 0.16 5.90
N THR A 96 -13.17 -1.03 6.24
CA THR A 96 -13.87 -2.06 7.02
C THR A 96 -13.85 -1.81 8.54
N GLY A 97 -13.32 -0.65 9.00
CA GLY A 97 -13.45 -0.15 10.37
C GLY A 97 -12.28 -0.43 11.32
N TRP A 98 -11.23 -1.16 10.90
CA TRP A 98 -10.04 -1.29 11.73
C TRP A 98 -9.02 -0.16 11.50
N ARG A 99 -8.32 0.20 12.57
CA ARG A 99 -7.29 1.26 12.57
C ARG A 99 -6.03 0.77 13.26
N VAL A 100 -4.88 1.08 12.69
CA VAL A 100 -3.56 0.83 13.30
C VAL A 100 -2.87 2.17 13.51
N PRO A 101 -2.66 2.59 14.75
CA PRO A 101 -2.11 3.91 15.04
C PRO A 101 -0.61 3.96 14.76
N LYS A 102 -0.12 5.18 14.47
CA LYS A 102 1.30 5.55 14.41
C LYS A 102 2.18 4.60 13.60
N THR A 103 1.66 4.14 12.46
CA THR A 103 2.44 3.29 11.54
C THR A 103 3.43 4.15 10.74
N ALA A 104 4.70 3.79 10.79
CA ALA A 104 5.75 4.46 10.04
C ALA A 104 5.93 3.80 8.67
N PHE A 105 5.81 4.57 7.60
CA PHE A 105 6.22 4.17 6.25
C PHE A 105 7.34 5.09 5.77
N SER A 106 8.37 4.51 5.12
CA SER A 106 9.42 5.29 4.45
C SER A 106 9.59 4.83 3.01
N GLY A 107 9.91 5.77 2.15
CA GLY A 107 10.12 5.53 0.73
C GLY A 107 10.25 6.82 -0.07
N VAL A 108 10.05 6.71 -1.36
CA VAL A 108 10.13 7.82 -2.31
C VAL A 108 8.78 8.50 -2.43
N LEU A 109 8.73 9.84 -2.38
CA LEU A 109 7.50 10.56 -2.72
C LEU A 109 7.07 10.21 -4.14
N LEU A 110 5.77 9.97 -4.32
CA LEU A 110 5.21 9.68 -5.65
C LEU A 110 5.48 10.84 -6.62
N SER A 111 5.40 12.09 -6.14
CA SER A 111 5.73 13.29 -6.91
C SER A 111 7.17 13.28 -7.44
N THR A 112 8.15 12.78 -6.69
CA THR A 112 9.55 12.67 -7.15
C THR A 112 9.66 11.78 -8.40
N LEU A 113 8.97 10.64 -8.42
CA LEU A 113 8.98 9.76 -9.60
C LEU A 113 8.27 10.41 -10.80
N LEU A 114 7.19 11.15 -10.56
CA LEU A 114 6.47 11.89 -11.60
C LEU A 114 7.32 13.02 -12.19
N ASP A 115 8.07 13.74 -11.37
CA ASP A 115 8.96 14.81 -11.82
C ASP A 115 10.14 14.25 -12.63
N HIS A 116 10.69 13.11 -12.21
CA HIS A 116 11.71 12.40 -12.99
C HIS A 116 11.16 11.92 -14.35
N ALA A 117 9.93 11.43 -14.37
CA ALA A 117 9.31 10.94 -15.60
C ALA A 117 8.91 12.08 -16.57
N GLY A 118 8.62 13.28 -16.06
CA GLY A 118 8.12 14.40 -16.85
C GLY A 118 6.71 14.12 -17.36
N VAL A 119 5.70 14.44 -16.53
CA VAL A 119 4.28 14.23 -16.88
C VAL A 119 3.88 15.20 -18.00
N LYS A 120 3.28 14.68 -19.07
CA LYS A 120 2.75 15.48 -20.18
C LYS A 120 1.47 16.20 -19.79
N ASP A 121 1.15 17.30 -20.45
CA ASP A 121 -0.02 18.16 -20.16
C ASP A 121 -1.36 17.41 -20.10
N LYS A 122 -1.50 16.31 -20.87
CA LYS A 122 -2.70 15.47 -20.87
C LYS A 122 -2.74 14.43 -19.76
N GLY A 123 -1.70 14.35 -18.94
CA GLY A 123 -1.62 13.40 -17.84
C GLY A 123 -2.43 13.89 -16.63
N ALA A 124 -3.67 13.44 -16.47
CA ALA A 124 -4.57 13.90 -15.41
C ALA A 124 -4.73 12.91 -14.25
N ALA A 125 -4.30 11.66 -14.43
CA ALA A 125 -4.44 10.61 -13.43
C ALA A 125 -3.30 9.58 -13.50
N LEU A 126 -3.25 8.73 -12.49
CA LEU A 126 -2.35 7.58 -12.42
C LEU A 126 -3.17 6.29 -12.31
N ARG A 127 -2.74 5.26 -13.01
CA ARG A 127 -3.14 3.88 -12.79
C ARG A 127 -1.96 3.12 -12.21
N PHE A 128 -2.21 2.39 -11.13
CA PHE A 128 -1.25 1.50 -10.49
C PHE A 128 -1.55 0.05 -10.85
N THR A 129 -0.50 -0.73 -11.12
CA THR A 129 -0.58 -2.18 -11.32
C THR A 129 0.31 -2.89 -10.31
N CYS A 130 -0.10 -4.10 -9.95
CA CYS A 130 0.55 -4.90 -8.94
C CYS A 130 1.03 -6.23 -9.53
N PHE A 131 2.12 -6.77 -9.00
CA PHE A 131 2.65 -8.04 -9.53
C PHE A 131 1.91 -9.30 -9.00
N ASP A 132 0.82 -9.11 -8.27
CA ASP A 132 -0.18 -10.16 -8.04
C ASP A 132 -1.02 -10.46 -9.30
N GLY A 133 -0.94 -9.58 -10.32
CA GLY A 133 -1.63 -9.71 -11.60
C GLY A 133 -3.11 -9.34 -11.57
N VAL A 134 -3.67 -8.96 -10.41
CA VAL A 134 -5.10 -8.72 -10.22
C VAL A 134 -5.39 -7.32 -9.73
N TYR A 135 -4.70 -6.88 -8.65
CA TYR A 135 -5.00 -5.62 -8.01
C TYR A 135 -4.56 -4.43 -8.86
N THR A 136 -5.46 -3.48 -8.98
CA THR A 136 -5.22 -2.18 -9.60
C THR A 136 -5.77 -1.07 -8.73
N GLU A 137 -5.21 0.12 -8.87
CA GLU A 137 -5.64 1.31 -8.14
C GLU A 137 -5.45 2.55 -9.01
N SER A 138 -6.10 3.65 -8.67
CA SER A 138 -5.91 4.92 -9.34
C SER A 138 -5.92 6.11 -8.39
N LEU A 139 -5.25 7.17 -8.79
CA LEU A 139 -5.27 8.49 -8.14
C LEU A 139 -5.39 9.56 -9.22
N THR A 140 -6.06 10.66 -8.92
CA THR A 140 -5.92 11.88 -9.73
C THR A 140 -4.50 12.42 -9.64
N MET A 141 -4.09 13.25 -10.58
CA MET A 141 -2.76 13.89 -10.53
C MET A 141 -2.60 14.76 -9.27
N ASP A 142 -3.65 15.47 -8.87
CA ASP A 142 -3.62 16.30 -7.66
C ASP A 142 -3.43 15.44 -6.39
N GLN A 143 -4.11 14.29 -6.32
CA GLN A 143 -3.91 13.32 -5.22
C GLN A 143 -2.48 12.78 -5.23
N ALA A 144 -1.97 12.38 -6.39
CA ALA A 144 -0.65 11.77 -6.55
C ALA A 144 0.52 12.71 -6.18
N ARG A 145 0.35 14.03 -6.40
CA ARG A 145 1.36 15.05 -6.09
C ARG A 145 1.37 15.53 -4.65
N ARG A 146 0.48 15.03 -3.82
CA ARG A 146 0.48 15.38 -2.39
C ARG A 146 1.74 14.88 -1.68
N PRO A 147 2.20 15.59 -0.63
CA PRO A 147 3.42 15.22 0.12
C PRO A 147 3.24 13.98 1.03
N ASP A 148 2.05 13.43 1.08
CA ASP A 148 1.68 12.28 1.90
C ASP A 148 1.36 11.01 1.06
N MET A 149 1.87 10.96 -0.19
CA MET A 149 1.80 9.80 -1.08
C MET A 149 3.19 9.21 -1.31
N LEU A 150 3.42 7.97 -0.88
CA LEU A 150 4.72 7.30 -0.98
C LEU A 150 4.67 6.05 -1.85
N VAL A 151 5.76 5.82 -2.56
CA VAL A 151 6.21 4.50 -2.99
C VAL A 151 7.06 3.95 -1.85
N ALA A 152 6.42 3.20 -0.95
CA ALA A 152 6.99 2.79 0.33
C ALA A 152 7.88 1.55 0.21
N LEU A 153 9.07 1.62 0.80
CA LEU A 153 10.11 0.58 0.83
C LEU A 153 10.22 -0.06 2.21
N THR A 154 9.87 0.69 3.26
CA THR A 154 9.92 0.21 4.65
C THR A 154 8.60 0.49 5.37
N MET A 155 8.32 -0.35 6.36
CA MET A 155 7.22 -0.22 7.30
C MET A 155 7.76 -0.50 8.71
N ASN A 156 7.52 0.43 9.64
CA ASN A 156 8.06 0.39 11.00
C ASN A 156 9.58 0.15 11.01
N ASP A 157 10.28 0.91 10.17
CA ASP A 157 11.74 0.93 10.00
C ASP A 157 12.37 -0.40 9.55
N LYS A 158 11.56 -1.33 8.99
CA LYS A 158 12.00 -2.59 8.37
C LYS A 158 11.54 -2.66 6.92
N PRO A 159 12.19 -3.45 6.05
CA PRO A 159 11.69 -3.71 4.71
C PRO A 159 10.23 -4.17 4.74
N VAL A 160 9.41 -3.68 3.82
CA VAL A 160 8.02 -4.12 3.72
C VAL A 160 7.98 -5.62 3.45
N SER A 161 7.36 -6.38 4.35
CA SER A 161 7.24 -7.83 4.19
C SER A 161 6.29 -8.19 3.04
N ALA A 162 6.40 -9.42 2.51
CA ALA A 162 5.52 -9.88 1.43
C ALA A 162 4.03 -9.79 1.83
N ALA A 163 3.67 -10.14 3.07
CA ALA A 163 2.31 -10.03 3.58
C ALA A 163 1.77 -8.59 3.56
N HIS A 164 2.64 -7.62 3.85
CA HIS A 164 2.29 -6.20 3.82
C HIS A 164 2.46 -5.54 2.44
N GLY A 165 2.74 -6.32 1.39
CA GLY A 165 2.81 -5.85 0.01
C GLY A 165 4.21 -5.53 -0.48
N GLY A 166 5.25 -6.09 0.17
CA GLY A 166 6.64 -5.90 -0.23
C GLY A 166 7.05 -6.61 -1.52
N PRO A 167 8.23 -6.22 -2.03
CA PRO A 167 9.21 -5.30 -1.45
C PRO A 167 8.83 -3.83 -1.54
N VAL A 168 7.83 -3.46 -2.35
CA VAL A 168 7.39 -2.07 -2.58
C VAL A 168 5.87 -2.01 -2.64
N ARG A 169 5.30 -1.04 -1.98
CA ARG A 169 3.86 -0.75 -2.03
C ARG A 169 3.58 0.73 -2.23
N LEU A 170 2.39 1.05 -2.73
CA LEU A 170 1.84 2.40 -2.59
C LEU A 170 1.38 2.63 -1.15
N TYR A 171 1.65 3.80 -0.60
CA TYR A 171 1.08 4.29 0.65
C TYR A 171 0.44 5.65 0.44
N ALA A 172 -0.88 5.67 0.44
CA ALA A 172 -1.71 6.87 0.36
C ALA A 172 -2.19 7.22 1.77
N ALA A 173 -1.39 8.00 2.51
CA ALA A 173 -1.54 8.18 3.95
C ALA A 173 -2.91 8.72 4.40
N PRO A 174 -3.55 9.70 3.71
CA PRO A 174 -4.83 10.27 4.14
C PRO A 174 -6.06 9.48 3.65
N MET A 175 -5.83 8.36 2.96
CA MET A 175 -6.89 7.59 2.33
C MET A 175 -7.11 6.25 3.02
N TYR A 176 -8.33 5.70 2.88
CA TYR A 176 -8.60 4.32 3.28
C TYR A 176 -7.62 3.36 2.62
N PHE A 177 -7.16 2.37 3.39
CA PHE A 177 -5.99 1.57 3.06
C PHE A 177 -6.12 0.73 1.78
N TYR A 178 -7.33 0.60 1.20
CA TYR A 178 -7.49 0.01 -0.13
C TYR A 178 -6.80 0.87 -1.21
N LYS A 179 -6.70 2.19 -1.05
CA LYS A 179 -5.93 3.05 -1.95
C LYS A 179 -4.42 2.82 -1.90
N SER A 180 -3.94 2.11 -0.87
CA SER A 180 -2.52 1.80 -0.66
C SER A 180 -2.18 0.43 -1.26
N ALA A 181 -2.06 0.37 -2.58
CA ALA A 181 -1.84 -0.87 -3.33
C ALA A 181 -0.59 -1.64 -2.89
N LYS A 182 -0.74 -2.94 -2.64
CA LYS A 182 0.35 -3.87 -2.31
C LYS A 182 1.03 -4.37 -3.58
N TRP A 183 2.29 -4.84 -3.45
CA TRP A 183 3.02 -5.50 -4.54
C TRP A 183 3.11 -4.64 -5.80
N LEU A 184 3.35 -3.35 -5.61
CA LEU A 184 3.40 -2.36 -6.67
C LEU A 184 4.44 -2.73 -7.74
N SER A 185 4.05 -2.73 -9.01
CA SER A 185 4.95 -3.01 -10.14
C SER A 185 4.86 -2.01 -11.29
N GLY A 186 3.81 -1.21 -11.33
CA GLY A 186 3.67 -0.21 -12.40
C GLY A 186 2.91 1.03 -11.96
N ILE A 187 3.32 2.15 -12.51
CA ILE A 187 2.70 3.47 -12.42
C ILE A 187 2.53 3.96 -13.85
N VAL A 188 1.30 4.13 -14.28
CA VAL A 188 0.98 4.57 -15.66
C VAL A 188 0.22 5.88 -15.57
N VAL A 189 0.78 6.94 -16.17
CA VAL A 189 0.09 8.23 -16.31
C VAL A 189 -0.97 8.13 -17.41
N THR A 190 -2.20 8.46 -17.07
CA THR A 190 -3.38 8.34 -17.94
C THR A 190 -4.09 9.69 -18.11
N PRO A 191 -4.87 9.89 -19.19
CA PRO A 191 -5.65 11.13 -19.37
C PRO A 191 -6.82 11.23 -18.39
N ASP A 192 -7.33 10.09 -17.90
CA ASP A 192 -8.51 10.00 -17.05
C ASP A 192 -8.29 9.00 -15.92
N VAL A 193 -9.01 9.19 -14.81
CA VAL A 193 -9.07 8.23 -13.71
C VAL A 193 -9.74 6.94 -14.19
N GLN A 194 -9.04 5.83 -13.98
CA GLN A 194 -9.56 4.49 -14.28
C GLN A 194 -9.85 3.78 -12.97
N PRO A 195 -11.11 3.46 -12.63
CA PRO A 195 -11.44 2.78 -11.39
C PRO A 195 -10.55 1.57 -11.13
N GLY A 196 -10.07 1.44 -9.90
CA GLY A 196 -9.27 0.31 -9.46
C GLY A 196 -10.12 -0.92 -9.11
N TYR A 197 -9.49 -1.93 -8.51
CA TYR A 197 -10.15 -3.19 -8.20
C TYR A 197 -11.40 -3.01 -7.33
N TRP A 198 -11.29 -2.32 -6.18
CA TRP A 198 -12.42 -2.19 -5.24
C TRP A 198 -13.47 -1.19 -5.70
N GLU A 199 -13.10 -0.18 -6.48
CA GLU A 199 -14.04 0.77 -7.05
C GLU A 199 -15.02 0.11 -8.02
N HIS A 200 -14.60 -0.95 -8.72
CA HIS A 200 -15.50 -1.78 -9.54
C HIS A 200 -16.54 -2.54 -8.69
N TYR A 201 -16.30 -2.69 -7.41
CA TYR A 201 -17.23 -3.29 -6.45
C TYR A 201 -17.99 -2.24 -5.61
N GLY A 202 -17.93 -0.95 -6.00
CA GLY A 202 -18.74 0.11 -5.42
C GLY A 202 -18.07 0.92 -4.32
N TYR A 203 -16.74 0.77 -4.12
CA TYR A 203 -16.00 1.68 -3.25
C TYR A 203 -15.76 3.02 -3.96
N ASP A 204 -15.64 4.09 -3.19
CA ASP A 204 -15.40 5.42 -3.75
C ASP A 204 -14.01 5.53 -4.37
N VAL A 205 -13.93 6.18 -5.53
CA VAL A 205 -12.67 6.44 -6.23
C VAL A 205 -11.73 7.31 -5.42
N ASP A 206 -12.24 8.30 -4.69
CA ASP A 206 -11.41 9.23 -3.91
C ASP A 206 -10.83 8.62 -2.63
N GLY A 207 -11.56 7.78 -1.96
CA GLY A 207 -11.07 6.99 -0.82
C GLY A 207 -10.62 7.78 0.42
N TRP A 208 -11.02 9.04 0.61
CA TRP A 208 -10.61 9.86 1.76
C TRP A 208 -11.18 9.35 3.08
N VAL A 209 -10.32 9.19 4.09
CA VAL A 209 -10.77 8.84 5.44
C VAL A 209 -11.68 9.93 5.99
N GLY A 210 -12.84 9.52 6.53
CA GLY A 210 -13.84 10.42 7.11
C GLY A 210 -14.69 11.18 6.11
N LYS A 211 -14.60 10.87 4.80
CA LYS A 211 -15.41 11.55 3.77
C LYS A 211 -15.99 10.60 2.74
N SER A 212 -15.28 9.53 2.44
CA SER A 212 -15.64 8.59 1.37
C SER A 212 -16.30 7.34 1.91
N ASN A 213 -16.99 6.59 1.03
CA ASN A 213 -17.66 5.33 1.34
C ASN A 213 -18.78 5.46 2.40
N GLY A 214 -19.40 6.64 2.52
CA GLY A 214 -20.45 6.88 3.52
C GLY A 214 -19.97 6.74 4.96
N ARG A 215 -18.68 6.97 5.23
CA ARG A 215 -18.06 6.85 6.55
C ARG A 215 -17.58 8.19 7.08
N ASP A 216 -17.64 8.34 8.40
CA ASP A 216 -17.24 9.52 9.17
C ASP A 216 -16.06 9.23 10.12
N ASP A 217 -15.19 8.26 9.76
CA ASP A 217 -14.00 7.94 10.56
C ASP A 217 -13.11 9.18 10.73
N GLU A 218 -12.45 9.31 11.88
CA GLU A 218 -11.49 10.40 12.10
C GLU A 218 -10.36 10.36 11.07
N PRO A 219 -9.94 11.51 10.50
CA PRO A 219 -8.79 11.56 9.58
C PRO A 219 -7.53 10.93 10.18
N THR A 220 -6.68 10.39 9.33
CA THR A 220 -5.36 9.88 9.72
C THR A 220 -4.41 11.04 10.00
N SER A 221 -3.80 11.08 11.16
CA SER A 221 -2.92 12.15 11.65
C SER A 221 -1.49 11.64 11.89
#